data_5c264c82994546a0c0957887aa58abac
#
_entry.id   5c264c82994546a0c0957887aa58abac
#
_cell.length_a   1.000
_cell.length_b   1.000
_cell.length_c   1.000
_cell.angle_alpha   90.00
_cell.angle_beta   90.00
_cell.angle_gamma   90.00
#
_symmetry.space_group_name_H-M   'P 1'
#
loop_
_entity.id
_entity.type
_entity.pdbx_description
1 polymer ?
#
loop_
_entity_poly.entity_id
_entity_poly.type
_entity_poly.pdbx_seq_one_letter_code
_entity_poly.pdbx_strand_id
1 'polypeptide(L)'
;RDINGYEIRTNIGESYRFGLELESKLFINSNFNIESNISLSENKNKDLFYSFDGELQSFGNTDLAYSPSFIANNIINFSPNDKVLVSLRSNYVSEQFFAQTNSPISNLESYFINDINFTHELSLPNYADELKLKVLVNNIFDLKYTSYGGYYTYDVPEGQGVKTYEGTYYYPQSGINILVGLDIKF
;
A
#
# COMPACT_ATOMS: atom_id res chain seq x y z
N ARG A 1 -20.21 -1.59 19.38
CA ARG A 1 -21.35 -1.15 18.55
C ARG A 1 -22.31 -0.37 19.41
N ASP A 2 -23.03 0.57 18.84
CA ASP A 2 -24.11 1.26 19.54
C ASP A 2 -25.33 0.34 19.73
N ILE A 3 -26.36 0.85 20.40
CA ILE A 3 -27.60 0.11 20.67
C ILE A 3 -28.34 -0.34 19.39
N ASN A 4 -28.05 0.27 18.24
CA ASN A 4 -28.59 -0.06 16.92
C ASN A 4 -27.69 -0.98 16.10
N GLY A 5 -26.54 -1.42 16.65
CA GLY A 5 -25.59 -2.31 16.02
C GLY A 5 -24.58 -1.63 15.10
N TYR A 6 -24.55 -0.29 15.00
CA TYR A 6 -23.57 0.45 14.23
C TYR A 6 -22.19 0.44 14.89
N GLU A 7 -21.15 0.39 14.07
CA GLU A 7 -19.78 0.49 14.57
C GLU A 7 -19.51 1.88 15.15
N ILE A 8 -19.04 1.92 16.40
CA ILE A 8 -18.63 3.16 17.06
C ILE A 8 -17.11 3.25 17.03
N ARG A 9 -16.59 4.43 16.72
CA ARG A 9 -15.17 4.73 16.92
C ARG A 9 -14.97 5.12 18.38
N THR A 10 -14.05 4.45 19.04
CA THR A 10 -13.66 4.77 20.42
C THR A 10 -12.13 4.86 20.50
N ASN A 11 -11.64 5.62 21.46
CA ASN A 11 -10.21 5.64 21.78
C ASN A 11 -9.90 4.40 22.62
N ILE A 12 -9.03 3.53 22.10
CA ILE A 12 -8.59 2.31 22.78
C ILE A 12 -7.12 2.46 23.15
N GLY A 13 -6.83 2.81 24.40
CA GLY A 13 -5.48 2.85 24.94
C GLY A 13 -4.58 3.95 24.33
N GLU A 14 -3.29 3.74 24.45
CA GLU A 14 -2.23 4.61 23.96
C GLU A 14 -1.58 4.00 22.72
N SER A 15 -1.06 4.86 21.83
CA SER A 15 -0.28 4.44 20.68
C SER A 15 0.84 5.42 20.41
N TYR A 16 1.88 4.96 19.74
CA TYR A 16 2.93 5.85 19.25
C TYR A 16 3.32 5.51 17.81
N ARG A 17 3.87 6.50 17.14
CA ARG A 17 4.51 6.37 15.83
C ARG A 17 5.87 7.06 15.90
N PHE A 18 6.87 6.36 15.43
CA PHE A 18 8.23 6.87 15.33
C PHE A 18 8.85 6.36 14.03
N GLY A 19 9.60 7.21 13.32
CA GLY A 19 10.17 6.80 12.06
C GLY A 19 11.20 7.77 11.49
N LEU A 20 11.83 7.33 10.41
CA LEU A 20 12.76 8.09 9.60
C LEU A 20 12.31 8.00 8.15
N GLU A 21 12.24 9.14 7.46
CA GLU A 21 12.00 9.22 6.03
C GLU A 21 13.21 9.83 5.33
N LEU A 22 13.61 9.24 4.22
CA LEU A 22 14.69 9.71 3.39
C LEU A 22 14.19 9.85 1.95
N GLU A 23 14.31 11.06 1.41
CA GLU A 23 14.10 11.35 0.00
C GLU A 23 15.41 11.74 -0.66
N SER A 24 15.65 11.22 -1.86
CA SER A 24 16.82 11.54 -2.64
C SER A 24 16.53 11.60 -4.14
N LYS A 25 17.23 12.48 -4.84
CA LYS A 25 17.25 12.54 -6.29
C LYS A 25 18.69 12.67 -6.75
N LEU A 26 19.14 11.66 -7.50
CA LEU A 26 20.49 11.56 -8.01
C LEU A 26 20.48 11.69 -9.54
N PHE A 27 21.17 12.69 -10.05
CA PHE A 27 21.44 12.84 -11.50
C PHE A 27 22.75 12.15 -11.84
N ILE A 28 22.67 11.06 -12.59
CA ILE A 28 23.85 10.31 -13.06
C ILE A 28 24.48 11.05 -14.24
N ASN A 29 23.63 11.53 -15.17
CA ASN A 29 24.01 12.37 -16.31
C ASN A 29 22.76 13.10 -16.82
N SER A 30 22.85 13.80 -17.96
CA SER A 30 21.74 14.54 -18.58
C SER A 30 20.53 13.66 -18.93
N ASN A 31 20.75 12.38 -19.17
CA ASN A 31 19.75 11.46 -19.69
C ASN A 31 19.21 10.49 -18.62
N PHE A 32 19.87 10.43 -17.44
CA PHE A 32 19.58 9.40 -16.46
C PHE A 32 19.55 9.96 -15.04
N ASN A 33 18.45 9.78 -14.34
CA ASN A 33 18.32 10.10 -12.92
C ASN A 33 17.58 9.01 -12.15
N ILE A 34 17.81 8.98 -10.85
CA ILE A 34 17.18 8.06 -9.89
C ILE A 34 16.54 8.91 -8.81
N GLU A 35 15.27 8.64 -8.51
CA GLU A 35 14.55 9.21 -7.38
C GLU A 35 14.24 8.08 -6.41
N SER A 36 14.54 8.28 -5.14
CA SER A 36 14.30 7.28 -4.09
C SER A 36 13.62 7.92 -2.90
N ASN A 37 12.61 7.23 -2.38
CA ASN A 37 11.97 7.54 -1.11
C ASN A 37 11.95 6.27 -0.28
N ILE A 38 12.44 6.36 0.97
CA ILE A 38 12.50 5.25 1.92
C ILE A 38 11.91 5.73 3.22
N SER A 39 10.98 4.95 3.78
CA SER A 39 10.41 5.16 5.10
C SER A 39 10.65 3.94 5.97
N LEU A 40 11.21 4.17 7.16
CA LEU A 40 11.35 3.22 8.24
C LEU A 40 10.52 3.71 9.41
N SER A 41 9.60 2.90 9.93
CA SER A 41 8.74 3.33 11.02
C SER A 41 8.42 2.20 12.00
N GLU A 42 8.20 2.58 13.24
CA GLU A 42 7.63 1.74 14.28
C GLU A 42 6.30 2.36 14.71
N ASN A 43 5.23 1.57 14.61
CA ASN A 43 3.86 2.02 14.81
C ASN A 43 3.18 1.02 15.73
N LYS A 44 3.00 1.35 17.00
CA LYS A 44 2.53 0.40 18.03
C LYS A 44 1.35 0.95 18.84
N ASN A 45 0.43 0.06 19.17
CA ASN A 45 -0.46 0.22 20.31
C ASN A 45 0.30 -0.18 21.57
N LYS A 46 0.05 0.50 22.68
CA LYS A 46 0.55 0.13 24.01
C LYS A 46 -0.59 -0.51 24.80
N ASP A 47 -0.32 -1.68 25.39
CA ASP A 47 -1.26 -2.36 26.28
C ASP A 47 -2.69 -2.44 25.71
N LEU A 48 -2.80 -2.96 24.48
CA LEU A 48 -4.08 -3.11 23.82
C LEU A 48 -4.98 -4.08 24.60
N PHE A 49 -6.17 -3.62 24.96
CA PHE A 49 -7.25 -4.46 25.50
C PHE A 49 -8.37 -4.55 24.48
N TYR A 50 -8.87 -5.75 24.26
CA TYR A 50 -9.98 -6.00 23.35
C TYR A 50 -10.92 -7.04 23.95
N SER A 51 -12.22 -6.91 23.70
CA SER A 51 -13.19 -7.89 24.16
C SER A 51 -13.12 -9.14 23.29
N PHE A 52 -12.86 -10.29 23.93
CA PHE A 52 -12.73 -11.58 23.27
C PHE A 52 -13.27 -12.67 24.20
N ASP A 53 -14.06 -13.61 23.69
CA ASP A 53 -14.78 -14.65 24.46
C ASP A 53 -15.65 -14.05 25.61
N GLY A 54 -16.22 -12.86 25.37
CA GLY A 54 -17.06 -12.15 26.36
C GLY A 54 -16.30 -11.43 27.48
N GLU A 55 -14.96 -11.49 27.47
CA GLU A 55 -14.11 -10.87 28.48
C GLU A 55 -13.13 -9.86 27.85
N LEU A 56 -12.73 -8.87 28.65
CA LEU A 56 -11.69 -7.92 28.24
C LEU A 56 -10.33 -8.57 28.38
N GLN A 57 -9.68 -8.89 27.27
CA GLN A 57 -8.37 -9.53 27.23
C GLN A 57 -7.27 -8.54 26.87
N SER A 58 -6.06 -8.74 27.44
CA SER A 58 -4.86 -7.98 27.06
C SER A 58 -4.15 -8.68 25.91
N PHE A 59 -3.86 -7.91 24.87
CA PHE A 59 -3.02 -8.32 23.74
C PHE A 59 -1.61 -7.74 23.83
N GLY A 60 -1.31 -6.97 24.91
CA GLY A 60 -0.03 -6.30 25.09
C GLY A 60 0.25 -5.25 24.00
N ASN A 61 1.51 -5.12 23.62
CA ASN A 61 1.90 -4.20 22.55
C ASN A 61 1.69 -4.86 21.19
N THR A 62 0.87 -4.24 20.35
CA THR A 62 0.54 -4.72 19.00
C THR A 62 0.91 -3.69 17.95
N ASP A 63 0.97 -4.10 16.69
CA ASP A 63 1.15 -3.17 15.58
C ASP A 63 -0.12 -2.38 15.32
N LEU A 64 0.03 -1.11 14.94
CA LEU A 64 -1.09 -0.37 14.40
C LEU A 64 -1.48 -0.97 13.03
N ALA A 65 -2.77 -1.20 12.84
CA ALA A 65 -3.28 -1.74 11.59
C ALA A 65 -2.87 -0.87 10.38
N TYR A 66 -2.55 -1.52 9.26
CA TYR A 66 -2.13 -0.86 8.01
C TYR A 66 -0.92 0.07 8.20
N SER A 67 0.04 -0.35 8.99
CA SER A 67 1.22 0.45 9.30
C SER A 67 2.49 -0.39 9.08
N PRO A 68 2.91 -0.59 7.83
CA PRO A 68 4.13 -1.35 7.53
C PRO A 68 5.36 -0.65 8.12
N SER A 69 6.32 -1.44 8.58
CA SER A 69 7.55 -0.91 9.18
C SER A 69 8.56 -0.38 8.15
N PHE A 70 8.44 -0.82 6.90
CA PHE A 70 9.32 -0.41 5.82
C PHE A 70 8.59 -0.21 4.50
N ILE A 71 8.79 0.94 3.88
CA ILE A 71 8.31 1.27 2.53
C ILE A 71 9.50 1.85 1.74
N ALA A 72 9.68 1.39 0.50
CA ALA A 72 10.66 1.96 -0.41
C ALA A 72 10.07 2.15 -1.80
N ASN A 73 10.19 3.36 -2.33
CA ASN A 73 9.80 3.70 -3.70
C ASN A 73 11.03 4.21 -4.45
N ASN A 74 11.29 3.63 -5.62
CA ASN A 74 12.37 4.06 -6.48
C ASN A 74 11.85 4.30 -7.88
N ILE A 75 12.31 5.38 -8.51
CA ILE A 75 12.00 5.68 -9.90
C ILE A 75 13.34 5.88 -10.62
N ILE A 76 13.56 5.08 -11.64
CA ILE A 76 14.70 5.23 -12.55
C ILE A 76 14.16 5.85 -13.84
N ASN A 77 14.62 7.05 -14.16
CA ASN A 77 14.23 7.79 -15.34
C ASN A 77 15.36 7.77 -16.36
N PHE A 78 15.03 7.43 -17.60
CA PHE A 78 15.91 7.47 -18.74
C PHE A 78 15.28 8.28 -19.88
N SER A 79 15.95 9.37 -20.29
CA SER A 79 15.54 10.26 -21.39
C SER A 79 16.65 10.29 -22.44
N PRO A 80 16.61 9.39 -23.45
CA PRO A 80 17.65 9.37 -24.51
C PRO A 80 17.69 10.68 -25.33
N ASN A 81 16.59 11.42 -25.33
CA ASN A 81 16.44 12.75 -25.93
C ASN A 81 15.25 13.47 -25.28
N ASP A 82 15.01 14.73 -25.64
CA ASP A 82 13.98 15.58 -25.03
C ASP A 82 12.53 15.11 -25.32
N LYS A 83 12.33 14.17 -26.26
CA LYS A 83 11.01 13.68 -26.66
C LYS A 83 10.64 12.33 -26.08
N VAL A 84 11.58 11.62 -25.50
CA VAL A 84 11.35 10.27 -24.98
C VAL A 84 11.71 10.19 -23.52
N LEU A 85 10.80 9.67 -22.71
CA LEU A 85 11.02 9.31 -21.32
C LEU A 85 10.61 7.87 -21.08
N VAL A 86 11.50 7.09 -20.50
CA VAL A 86 11.23 5.76 -19.96
C VAL A 86 11.45 5.80 -18.45
N SER A 87 10.48 5.39 -17.66
CA SER A 87 10.59 5.32 -16.20
C SER A 87 10.30 3.90 -15.71
N LEU A 88 11.22 3.34 -14.95
CA LEU A 88 10.96 2.13 -14.15
C LEU A 88 10.65 2.58 -12.73
N ARG A 89 9.45 2.26 -12.25
CA ARG A 89 9.03 2.47 -10.86
C ARG A 89 9.08 1.14 -10.13
N SER A 90 9.73 1.10 -8.99
CA SER A 90 9.79 -0.04 -8.10
C SER A 90 9.25 0.35 -6.73
N ASN A 91 8.27 -0.39 -6.23
CA ASN A 91 7.64 -0.15 -4.94
C ASN A 91 7.71 -1.42 -4.08
N TYR A 92 8.31 -1.31 -2.91
CA TYR A 92 8.33 -2.34 -1.88
C TYR A 92 7.55 -1.88 -0.65
N VAL A 93 6.72 -2.76 -0.13
CA VAL A 93 6.01 -2.58 1.15
C VAL A 93 6.24 -3.83 1.99
N SER A 94 6.68 -3.67 3.24
CA SER A 94 6.85 -4.78 4.18
C SER A 94 5.49 -5.37 4.58
N GLU A 95 5.52 -6.55 5.17
CA GLU A 95 4.36 -7.16 5.80
C GLU A 95 3.72 -6.23 6.85
N GLN A 96 2.44 -6.39 7.05
CA GLN A 96 1.66 -5.59 8.00
C GLN A 96 0.39 -6.33 8.40
N PHE A 97 -0.14 -6.02 9.58
CA PHE A 97 -1.44 -6.51 10.00
C PHE A 97 -2.55 -5.51 9.64
N PHE A 98 -3.74 -6.01 9.34
CA PHE A 98 -4.93 -5.16 9.22
C PHE A 98 -5.88 -5.29 10.42
N ALA A 99 -5.60 -6.16 11.39
CA ALA A 99 -6.24 -6.18 12.71
C ALA A 99 -5.33 -5.52 13.76
N GLN A 100 -5.95 -4.87 14.74
CA GLN A 100 -5.22 -4.25 15.86
C GLN A 100 -4.61 -5.26 16.84
N THR A 101 -5.10 -6.50 16.82
CA THR A 101 -4.71 -7.58 17.72
C THR A 101 -3.48 -8.38 17.24
N ASN A 102 -2.90 -8.05 16.09
CA ASN A 102 -1.88 -8.84 15.42
C ASN A 102 -2.31 -10.30 15.17
N SER A 103 -3.61 -10.52 14.97
CA SER A 103 -4.10 -11.85 14.64
C SER A 103 -3.40 -12.37 13.37
N PRO A 104 -2.83 -13.59 13.39
CA PRO A 104 -2.10 -14.15 12.24
C PRO A 104 -2.92 -14.21 10.93
N ILE A 105 -4.25 -14.38 11.04
CA ILE A 105 -5.13 -14.38 9.87
C ILE A 105 -5.32 -12.98 9.26
N SER A 106 -4.83 -11.93 9.91
CA SER A 106 -4.91 -10.54 9.42
C SER A 106 -3.58 -10.05 8.83
N ASN A 107 -2.64 -10.93 8.55
CA ASN A 107 -1.37 -10.55 7.94
C ASN A 107 -1.52 -10.30 6.44
N LEU A 108 -1.02 -9.16 5.97
CA LEU A 108 -0.73 -8.87 4.57
C LEU A 108 0.75 -9.10 4.33
N GLU A 109 1.09 -10.04 3.46
CA GLU A 109 2.47 -10.33 3.10
C GLU A 109 3.14 -9.13 2.42
N SER A 110 4.47 -9.03 2.56
CA SER A 110 5.25 -8.03 1.84
C SER A 110 5.16 -8.23 0.32
N TYR A 111 5.26 -7.13 -0.42
CA TYR A 111 5.26 -7.20 -1.88
C TYR A 111 6.25 -6.22 -2.51
N PHE A 112 6.71 -6.57 -3.71
CA PHE A 112 7.61 -5.77 -4.53
C PHE A 112 7.07 -5.67 -5.95
N ILE A 113 6.54 -4.49 -6.30
CA ILE A 113 5.88 -4.22 -7.59
C ILE A 113 6.80 -3.37 -8.46
N ASN A 114 6.79 -3.67 -9.74
CA ASN A 114 7.54 -2.92 -10.74
C ASN A 114 6.63 -2.53 -11.91
N ASP A 115 6.68 -1.25 -12.27
CA ASP A 115 5.90 -0.67 -13.37
C ASP A 115 6.84 0.01 -14.34
N ILE A 116 6.52 -0.05 -15.63
CA ILE A 116 7.23 0.72 -16.67
C ILE A 116 6.28 1.76 -17.24
N ASN A 117 6.74 3.00 -17.28
CA ASN A 117 6.08 4.09 -17.98
C ASN A 117 6.94 4.53 -19.15
N PHE A 118 6.33 4.62 -20.33
CA PHE A 118 6.93 5.14 -21.54
C PHE A 118 6.14 6.35 -22.01
N THR A 119 6.82 7.46 -22.28
CA THR A 119 6.23 8.67 -22.86
C THR A 119 7.03 9.06 -24.09
N HIS A 120 6.34 9.33 -25.18
CA HIS A 120 6.94 9.83 -26.42
C HIS A 120 6.18 11.04 -26.95
N GLU A 121 6.87 12.15 -27.07
CA GLU A 121 6.36 13.34 -27.73
C GLU A 121 6.52 13.21 -29.25
N LEU A 122 5.42 13.20 -29.94
CA LEU A 122 5.32 13.11 -31.39
C LEU A 122 5.10 14.49 -31.99
N SER A 123 5.74 14.78 -33.10
CA SER A 123 5.57 16.07 -33.79
C SER A 123 4.56 15.92 -34.91
N LEU A 124 3.45 16.64 -34.85
CA LEU A 124 2.42 16.72 -35.90
C LEU A 124 2.11 18.19 -36.22
N PRO A 125 3.06 18.96 -36.74
CA PRO A 125 3.01 20.41 -36.78
C PRO A 125 1.85 21.03 -37.55
N ASN A 126 1.16 20.25 -38.38
CA ASN A 126 -0.02 20.72 -39.15
C ASN A 126 -1.35 20.37 -38.49
N TYR A 127 -1.35 19.60 -37.38
CA TYR A 127 -2.57 19.02 -36.79
C TYR A 127 -2.69 19.26 -35.28
N ALA A 128 -1.57 19.41 -34.59
CA ALA A 128 -1.57 19.64 -33.14
C ALA A 128 -0.28 20.35 -32.72
N ASP A 129 -0.35 21.23 -31.72
CA ASP A 129 0.79 21.88 -31.11
C ASP A 129 1.67 20.87 -30.38
N GLU A 130 1.03 19.92 -29.72
CA GLU A 130 1.70 18.86 -28.95
C GLU A 130 0.91 17.56 -29.02
N LEU A 131 1.59 16.44 -29.25
CA LEU A 131 1.02 15.11 -29.18
C LEU A 131 1.94 14.21 -28.36
N LYS A 132 1.43 13.64 -27.25
CA LYS A 132 2.18 12.69 -26.41
C LYS A 132 1.49 11.33 -26.40
N LEU A 133 2.24 10.30 -26.77
CA LEU A 133 1.87 8.91 -26.55
C LEU A 133 2.38 8.50 -25.16
N LYS A 134 1.51 7.93 -24.33
CA LYS A 134 1.84 7.37 -23.02
C LYS A 134 1.48 5.90 -22.99
N VAL A 135 2.40 5.06 -22.53
CA VAL A 135 2.18 3.64 -22.31
C VAL A 135 2.61 3.31 -20.88
N LEU A 136 1.70 2.77 -20.10
CA LEU A 136 1.97 2.32 -18.74
C LEU A 136 1.76 0.81 -18.66
N VAL A 137 2.78 0.07 -18.28
CA VAL A 137 2.71 -1.36 -17.99
C VAL A 137 2.88 -1.53 -16.49
N ASN A 138 1.78 -1.84 -15.80
CA ASN A 138 1.79 -2.09 -14.36
C ASN A 138 2.11 -3.54 -14.06
N ASN A 139 2.79 -3.75 -12.93
CA ASN A 139 3.11 -5.07 -12.38
C ASN A 139 3.74 -6.00 -13.44
N ILE A 140 4.88 -5.57 -13.98
CA ILE A 140 5.54 -6.23 -15.13
C ILE A 140 5.94 -7.69 -14.87
N PHE A 141 6.05 -8.09 -13.59
CA PHE A 141 6.37 -9.46 -13.19
C PHE A 141 5.13 -10.29 -12.86
N ASP A 142 3.91 -9.75 -13.07
CA ASP A 142 2.62 -10.40 -12.78
C ASP A 142 2.53 -10.97 -11.36
N LEU A 143 3.12 -10.26 -10.37
CA LEU A 143 3.07 -10.67 -8.97
C LEU A 143 1.62 -10.73 -8.50
N LYS A 144 1.21 -11.84 -7.91
CA LYS A 144 -0.09 -11.97 -7.23
C LYS A 144 0.08 -11.51 -5.80
N TYR A 145 -0.58 -10.43 -5.42
CA TYR A 145 -0.46 -9.84 -4.09
C TYR A 145 -1.78 -9.24 -3.62
N THR A 146 -1.84 -8.99 -2.33
CA THR A 146 -2.96 -8.36 -1.65
C THR A 146 -2.43 -7.19 -0.83
N SER A 147 -2.92 -5.99 -1.07
CA SER A 147 -2.53 -4.78 -0.34
C SER A 147 -3.58 -4.32 0.66
N TYR A 148 -4.75 -4.95 0.66
CA TYR A 148 -5.87 -4.58 1.52
C TYR A 148 -6.71 -5.79 1.87
N GLY A 149 -7.21 -5.82 3.12
CA GLY A 149 -8.12 -6.84 3.64
C GLY A 149 -9.08 -6.23 4.65
N GLY A 150 -9.89 -7.05 5.25
CA GLY A 150 -10.71 -6.66 6.39
C GLY A 150 -10.77 -7.77 7.41
N TYR A 151 -10.84 -7.38 8.67
CA TYR A 151 -10.94 -8.25 9.84
C TYR A 151 -12.22 -7.94 10.60
N TYR A 152 -12.88 -8.99 11.05
CA TYR A 152 -14.04 -8.86 11.90
C TYR A 152 -14.10 -9.99 12.91
N THR A 153 -14.75 -9.73 14.02
CA THR A 153 -15.07 -10.75 15.02
C THR A 153 -16.58 -10.88 15.17
N TYR A 154 -17.04 -12.07 15.53
CA TYR A 154 -18.43 -12.29 15.89
C TYR A 154 -18.51 -13.30 17.04
N ASP A 155 -19.49 -13.05 17.92
CA ASP A 155 -19.68 -13.84 19.11
C ASP A 155 -20.79 -14.86 18.90
N VAL A 156 -20.54 -16.10 19.30
CA VAL A 156 -21.52 -17.20 19.26
C VAL A 156 -21.75 -17.67 20.69
N PRO A 157 -23.01 -17.75 21.16
CA PRO A 157 -23.34 -18.36 22.46
C PRO A 157 -22.84 -19.81 22.50
N GLU A 158 -22.05 -20.18 23.51
CA GLU A 158 -21.56 -21.53 23.73
C GLU A 158 -21.69 -21.91 25.21
N GLY A 159 -22.60 -22.84 25.50
CA GLY A 159 -22.93 -23.23 26.86
C GLY A 159 -23.51 -22.05 27.67
N GLN A 160 -22.85 -21.69 28.77
CA GLN A 160 -23.18 -20.52 29.58
C GLN A 160 -22.36 -19.27 29.26
N GLY A 161 -21.51 -19.33 28.22
CA GLY A 161 -20.58 -18.28 27.81
C GLY A 161 -20.80 -17.85 26.37
N VAL A 162 -19.78 -17.14 25.86
CA VAL A 162 -19.68 -16.65 24.49
C VAL A 162 -18.34 -17.06 23.95
N LYS A 163 -18.31 -17.54 22.71
CA LYS A 163 -17.09 -17.80 21.95
C LYS A 163 -16.97 -16.79 20.84
N THR A 164 -15.84 -16.08 20.79
CA THR A 164 -15.53 -15.14 19.73
C THR A 164 -14.82 -15.86 18.59
N TYR A 165 -15.31 -15.68 17.39
CA TYR A 165 -14.68 -16.16 16.15
C TYR A 165 -14.14 -14.99 15.35
N GLU A 166 -13.03 -15.22 14.70
CA GLU A 166 -12.37 -14.26 13.81
C GLU A 166 -12.66 -14.61 12.36
N GLY A 167 -12.83 -13.60 11.54
CA GLY A 167 -12.96 -13.75 10.09
C GLY A 167 -12.20 -12.68 9.34
N THR A 168 -11.77 -13.00 8.13
CA THR A 168 -11.05 -12.08 7.25
C THR A 168 -11.56 -12.18 5.84
N TYR A 169 -11.34 -11.10 5.08
CA TYR A 169 -11.50 -11.07 3.63
C TYR A 169 -10.38 -10.23 3.02
N TYR A 170 -10.03 -10.54 1.78
CA TYR A 170 -8.90 -9.95 1.09
C TYR A 170 -9.32 -9.38 -0.25
N TYR A 171 -8.68 -8.29 -0.67
CA TYR A 171 -8.85 -7.68 -1.98
C TYR A 171 -7.59 -7.89 -2.82
N PRO A 172 -7.54 -8.92 -3.67
CA PRO A 172 -6.41 -9.15 -4.57
C PRO A 172 -6.23 -7.97 -5.52
N GLN A 173 -4.97 -7.63 -5.78
CA GLN A 173 -4.62 -6.59 -6.73
C GLN A 173 -4.50 -7.16 -8.14
N SER A 174 -4.60 -6.28 -9.13
CA SER A 174 -4.47 -6.65 -10.53
C SER A 174 -3.08 -7.23 -10.83
N GLY A 175 -3.04 -8.28 -11.63
CA GLY A 175 -1.82 -8.75 -12.26
C GLY A 175 -1.29 -7.73 -13.29
N ILE A 176 -0.42 -8.20 -14.19
CA ILE A 176 0.10 -7.35 -15.28
C ILE A 176 -1.07 -6.74 -16.09
N ASN A 177 -1.00 -5.45 -16.32
CA ASN A 177 -1.97 -4.72 -17.14
C ASN A 177 -1.30 -3.56 -17.88
N ILE A 178 -1.90 -3.16 -19.01
CA ILE A 178 -1.36 -2.14 -19.89
C ILE A 178 -2.41 -1.06 -20.11
N LEU A 179 -1.99 0.20 -19.96
CA LEU A 179 -2.77 1.37 -20.27
C LEU A 179 -2.07 2.17 -21.38
N VAL A 180 -2.82 2.62 -22.37
CA VAL A 180 -2.32 3.48 -23.44
C VAL A 180 -3.14 4.75 -23.47
N GLY A 181 -2.47 5.90 -23.50
CA GLY A 181 -3.08 7.21 -23.55
C GLY A 181 -2.45 8.10 -24.63
N LEU A 182 -3.25 9.03 -25.13
CA LEU A 182 -2.80 10.11 -26.02
C LEU A 182 -3.22 11.45 -25.42
N ASP A 183 -2.23 12.33 -25.21
CA ASP A 183 -2.49 13.74 -24.88
C ASP A 183 -2.30 14.58 -26.14
N ILE A 184 -3.32 15.35 -26.52
CA ILE A 184 -3.30 16.20 -27.72
C ILE A 184 -3.60 17.63 -27.30
N LYS A 185 -2.74 18.55 -27.70
CA LYS A 185 -2.91 19.99 -27.51
C LYS A 185 -2.98 20.65 -28.88
N PHE A 186 -4.01 21.48 -29.07
CA PHE A 186 -4.26 22.26 -30.29
C PHE A 186 -3.97 23.73 -30.04
#